data_72d53d73daa899b3fce50ae72105a288
#
_entry.id   72d53d73daa899b3fce50ae72105a288
#
_cell.length_a   1.000
_cell.length_b   1.000
_cell.length_c   1.000
_cell.angle_alpha   90.00
_cell.angle_beta   90.00
_cell.angle_gamma   90.00
#
_symmetry.space_group_name_H-M   'P 1'
#
loop_
_entity.id
_entity.type
_entity.pdbx_description
1 polymer ?
#
loop_
_entity_poly.entity_id
_entity_poly.type
_entity_poly.pdbx_seq_one_letter_code
_entity_poly.pdbx_strand_id
1 'polypeptide(L)'
;MLALLMRWFFTIFLTGIIVEGAVSFRNEVLPVLTRQGCNAGTCHGSPSGKGGFALSLFAFDAAADHRVLTKDFLSRRIDVLDPHLSLLLRKPSNDLSHRGGLKLPKDSREYRILHDWISDGCPIDSPATPACVGIEIQTNGPSVLHWPQPTAKLRIMASFADGAKRDVTHLVQFSSSDEAIATVQPNGTVKGVRRGLSAVMVRYL
;
A
#
# COMPACT_ATOMS: atom_id res chain seq x y z
N MET A 1 -21.34 -10.98 68.76
CA MET A 1 -20.16 -10.50 67.98
C MET A 1 -20.21 -11.09 66.61
N LEU A 2 -20.65 -10.30 65.63
CA LEU A 2 -20.85 -10.70 64.27
C LEU A 2 -19.64 -10.17 63.44
N ALA A 3 -18.80 -11.08 62.93
CA ALA A 3 -17.64 -10.72 62.08
C ALA A 3 -18.09 -10.60 60.65
N LEU A 4 -18.06 -9.37 60.08
CA LEU A 4 -18.33 -9.07 58.70
C LEU A 4 -17.07 -9.42 57.86
N LEU A 5 -17.14 -10.48 57.05
CA LEU A 5 -16.12 -10.82 56.05
C LEU A 5 -16.36 -9.97 54.80
N MET A 6 -15.56 -8.93 54.62
CA MET A 6 -15.56 -8.09 53.40
C MET A 6 -14.75 -8.78 52.31
N ARG A 7 -15.44 -9.40 51.30
CA ARG A 7 -14.82 -10.00 50.13
C ARG A 7 -14.50 -8.89 49.13
N TRP A 8 -13.22 -8.62 48.95
CA TRP A 8 -12.72 -7.77 47.87
C TRP A 8 -12.79 -8.53 46.56
N PHE A 9 -13.69 -8.13 45.65
CA PHE A 9 -13.64 -8.58 44.26
C PHE A 9 -12.60 -7.74 43.51
N PHE A 10 -11.47 -8.36 43.21
CA PHE A 10 -10.48 -7.80 42.31
C PHE A 10 -10.98 -8.03 40.86
N THR A 11 -11.54 -7.00 40.22
CA THR A 11 -11.91 -7.04 38.82
C THR A 11 -10.64 -6.81 38.01
N ILE A 12 -10.08 -7.88 37.44
CA ILE A 12 -8.97 -7.79 36.50
C ILE A 12 -9.54 -7.26 35.18
N PHE A 13 -9.29 -5.99 34.88
CA PHE A 13 -9.49 -5.45 33.54
C PHE A 13 -8.42 -6.03 32.63
N LEU A 14 -8.78 -7.02 31.82
CA LEU A 14 -7.97 -7.49 30.71
C LEU A 14 -8.02 -6.41 29.60
N THR A 15 -7.07 -5.48 29.60
CA THR A 15 -6.85 -4.60 28.46
C THR A 15 -6.34 -5.47 27.32
N GLY A 16 -7.23 -5.76 26.37
CA GLY A 16 -6.85 -6.43 25.14
C GLY A 16 -5.81 -5.56 24.41
N ILE A 17 -4.57 -6.02 24.35
CA ILE A 17 -3.55 -5.46 23.48
C ILE A 17 -4.04 -5.78 22.07
N ILE A 18 -4.49 -4.76 21.34
CA ILE A 18 -4.71 -4.87 19.89
C ILE A 18 -3.31 -5.03 19.31
N VAL A 19 -2.89 -6.25 19.05
CA VAL A 19 -1.71 -6.53 18.24
C VAL A 19 -2.11 -6.12 16.82
N GLU A 20 -1.69 -4.94 16.40
CA GLU A 20 -1.77 -4.54 14.99
C GLU A 20 -0.99 -5.61 14.22
N GLY A 21 -1.67 -6.31 13.29
CA GLY A 21 -1.05 -7.42 12.60
C GLY A 21 0.16 -6.95 11.79
N ALA A 22 1.21 -7.78 11.73
CA ALA A 22 2.40 -7.49 10.92
C ALA A 22 2.02 -7.08 9.49
N VAL A 23 2.75 -6.12 8.92
CA VAL A 23 2.50 -5.61 7.56
C VAL A 23 2.62 -6.74 6.54
N SER A 24 1.55 -6.97 5.77
CA SER A 24 1.53 -8.01 4.74
C SER A 24 2.36 -7.60 3.52
N PHE A 25 3.30 -8.45 3.14
CA PHE A 25 4.12 -8.21 1.95
C PHE A 25 3.26 -8.14 0.69
N ARG A 26 2.36 -9.11 0.49
CA ARG A 26 1.51 -9.19 -0.69
C ARG A 26 0.42 -8.11 -0.69
N ASN A 27 -0.25 -7.91 0.45
CA ASN A 27 -1.44 -7.07 0.49
C ASN A 27 -1.16 -5.59 0.77
N GLU A 28 0.09 -5.23 1.17
CA GLU A 28 0.44 -3.86 1.52
C GLU A 28 1.75 -3.39 0.87
N VAL A 29 2.87 -4.14 1.04
CA VAL A 29 4.17 -3.73 0.50
C VAL A 29 4.17 -3.71 -1.03
N LEU A 30 3.74 -4.80 -1.68
CA LEU A 30 3.67 -4.87 -3.14
C LEU A 30 2.72 -3.83 -3.75
N PRO A 31 1.50 -3.61 -3.21
CA PRO A 31 0.64 -2.51 -3.63
C PRO A 31 1.30 -1.14 -3.52
N VAL A 32 2.02 -0.85 -2.44
CA VAL A 32 2.78 0.40 -2.31
C VAL A 32 3.80 0.55 -3.44
N LEU A 33 4.58 -0.48 -3.74
CA LEU A 33 5.57 -0.45 -4.82
C LEU A 33 4.91 -0.26 -6.20
N THR A 34 3.78 -0.91 -6.43
CA THR A 34 3.00 -0.78 -7.67
C THR A 34 2.42 0.62 -7.82
N ARG A 35 1.78 1.13 -6.76
CA ARG A 35 1.18 2.46 -6.74
C ARG A 35 2.21 3.56 -6.99
N GLN A 36 3.39 3.47 -6.40
CA GLN A 36 4.49 4.42 -6.60
C GLN A 36 5.21 4.24 -7.95
N GLY A 37 4.82 3.23 -8.74
CA GLY A 37 5.39 2.93 -10.04
C GLY A 37 6.79 2.32 -9.97
N CYS A 38 7.21 1.83 -8.80
CA CYS A 38 8.54 1.25 -8.62
C CYS A 38 8.76 0.03 -9.53
N ASN A 39 7.75 -0.84 -9.64
CA ASN A 39 7.76 -2.06 -10.46
C ASN A 39 7.13 -1.88 -11.84
N ALA A 40 6.95 -0.64 -12.31
CA ALA A 40 6.56 -0.37 -13.69
C ALA A 40 7.73 -0.63 -14.65
N GLY A 41 7.42 -0.96 -15.91
CA GLY A 41 8.43 -1.26 -16.94
C GLY A 41 9.41 -0.11 -17.23
N THR A 42 9.02 1.13 -16.98
CA THR A 42 9.90 2.32 -17.10
C THR A 42 10.82 2.50 -15.88
N CYS A 43 10.61 1.76 -14.80
CA CYS A 43 11.40 1.80 -13.58
C CYS A 43 12.08 0.45 -13.32
N HIS A 44 11.75 -0.24 -12.23
CA HIS A 44 12.41 -1.49 -11.86
C HIS A 44 11.68 -2.74 -12.37
N GLY A 45 10.53 -2.61 -13.05
CA GLY A 45 9.76 -3.71 -13.63
C GLY A 45 10.21 -4.16 -15.04
N SER A 46 11.28 -3.57 -15.60
CA SER A 46 11.88 -4.08 -16.84
C SER A 46 12.75 -5.31 -16.56
N PRO A 47 13.00 -6.21 -17.52
CA PRO A 47 13.79 -7.42 -17.30
C PRO A 47 15.19 -7.18 -16.71
N SER A 48 15.85 -6.09 -17.08
CA SER A 48 17.15 -5.69 -16.53
C SER A 48 17.05 -4.81 -15.29
N GLY A 49 15.86 -4.30 -14.97
CA GLY A 49 15.64 -3.30 -13.93
C GLY A 49 16.38 -1.99 -14.20
N LYS A 50 16.54 -1.19 -13.15
CA LYS A 50 17.40 0.00 -13.16
C LYS A 50 18.41 -0.06 -12.02
N GLY A 51 19.68 0.17 -12.34
CA GLY A 51 20.75 0.15 -11.34
C GLY A 51 20.96 -1.23 -10.70
N GLY A 52 20.73 -2.32 -11.44
CA GLY A 52 20.81 -3.69 -10.93
C GLY A 52 19.69 -4.07 -9.97
N PHE A 53 18.60 -3.30 -9.93
CA PHE A 53 17.41 -3.61 -9.16
C PHE A 53 16.25 -3.88 -10.12
N ALA A 54 15.88 -5.14 -10.25
CA ALA A 54 14.78 -5.61 -11.09
C ALA A 54 13.69 -6.23 -10.21
N LEU A 55 12.49 -5.69 -10.30
CA LEU A 55 11.28 -6.24 -9.71
C LEU A 55 10.45 -6.92 -10.80
N SER A 56 9.57 -7.82 -10.41
CA SER A 56 8.58 -8.35 -11.34
C SER A 56 7.61 -7.24 -11.78
N LEU A 57 7.20 -7.30 -13.05
CA LEU A 57 6.29 -6.29 -13.60
C LEU A 57 4.96 -6.31 -12.85
N PHE A 58 4.61 -5.18 -12.21
CA PHE A 58 3.39 -5.02 -11.42
C PHE A 58 3.18 -6.13 -10.36
N ALA A 59 4.24 -6.54 -9.69
CA ALA A 59 4.22 -7.54 -8.63
C ALA A 59 3.73 -8.94 -9.06
N PHE A 60 3.96 -9.32 -10.32
CA PHE A 60 3.55 -10.62 -10.86
C PHE A 60 4.15 -11.81 -10.10
N ASP A 61 5.38 -11.69 -9.60
CA ASP A 61 6.07 -12.74 -8.83
C ASP A 61 6.49 -12.20 -7.45
N ALA A 62 5.59 -12.32 -6.50
CA ALA A 62 5.80 -11.85 -5.14
C ALA A 62 7.00 -12.51 -4.44
N ALA A 63 7.27 -13.79 -4.72
CA ALA A 63 8.38 -14.51 -4.09
C ALA A 63 9.74 -14.03 -4.64
N ALA A 64 9.82 -13.81 -5.96
CA ALA A 64 11.00 -13.23 -6.58
C ALA A 64 11.22 -11.80 -6.08
N ASP A 65 10.18 -10.97 -6.01
CA ASP A 65 10.28 -9.59 -5.51
C ASP A 65 10.77 -9.55 -4.07
N HIS A 66 10.23 -10.39 -3.18
CA HIS A 66 10.70 -10.48 -1.80
C HIS A 66 12.19 -10.82 -1.73
N ARG A 67 12.63 -11.83 -2.50
CA ARG A 67 14.05 -12.21 -2.56
C ARG A 67 14.93 -11.07 -3.06
N VAL A 68 14.51 -10.41 -4.14
CA VAL A 68 15.25 -9.28 -4.73
C VAL A 68 15.38 -8.14 -3.72
N LEU A 69 14.32 -7.84 -2.97
CA LEU A 69 14.35 -6.80 -1.95
C LEU A 69 15.28 -7.15 -0.78
N THR A 70 15.19 -8.38 -0.28
CA THR A 70 15.75 -8.75 1.03
C THR A 70 17.07 -9.52 0.97
N LYS A 71 17.40 -10.19 -0.14
CA LYS A 71 18.57 -11.09 -0.24
C LYS A 71 19.60 -10.67 -1.28
N ASP A 72 19.17 -10.13 -2.42
CA ASP A 72 20.08 -9.82 -3.50
C ASP A 72 21.10 -8.76 -3.14
N PHE A 73 22.32 -8.89 -3.70
CA PHE A 73 23.46 -8.01 -3.45
C PHE A 73 23.79 -7.87 -1.96
N LEU A 74 23.85 -9.00 -1.23
CA LEU A 74 24.17 -9.05 0.19
C LEU A 74 23.17 -8.23 1.04
N SER A 75 21.91 -8.27 0.70
CA SER A 75 20.81 -7.58 1.40
C SER A 75 20.96 -6.06 1.51
N ARG A 76 21.82 -5.43 0.68
CA ARG A 76 22.17 -3.99 0.77
C ARG A 76 20.99 -3.02 0.71
N ARG A 77 19.80 -3.49 0.29
CA ARG A 77 18.62 -2.63 0.15
C ARG A 77 17.87 -2.41 1.45
N ILE A 78 18.11 -3.28 2.41
CA ILE A 78 17.39 -3.35 3.69
C ILE A 78 18.39 -3.22 4.83
N ASP A 79 18.04 -2.40 5.81
CA ASP A 79 18.70 -2.35 7.11
C ASP A 79 17.60 -2.54 8.17
N VAL A 80 17.54 -3.73 8.78
CA VAL A 80 16.52 -4.06 9.79
C VAL A 80 16.85 -3.48 11.17
N LEU A 81 18.11 -3.12 11.42
CA LEU A 81 18.52 -2.52 12.69
C LEU A 81 18.19 -1.03 12.74
N ASP A 82 18.29 -0.35 11.61
CA ASP A 82 17.84 1.02 11.43
C ASP A 82 17.12 1.12 10.07
N PRO A 83 15.79 0.90 10.04
CA PRO A 83 15.01 0.93 8.80
C PRO A 83 15.18 2.20 7.98
N HIS A 84 15.41 3.35 8.64
CA HIS A 84 15.62 4.63 7.97
C HIS A 84 16.91 4.65 7.11
N LEU A 85 17.88 3.77 7.37
CA LEU A 85 19.09 3.63 6.57
C LEU A 85 18.91 2.74 5.34
N SER A 86 17.78 2.03 5.22
CA SER A 86 17.48 1.18 4.08
C SER A 86 17.49 1.95 2.77
N LEU A 87 18.19 1.44 1.74
CA LEU A 87 18.17 2.03 0.40
C LEU A 87 16.77 2.02 -0.21
N LEU A 88 15.93 1.06 0.18
CA LEU A 88 14.52 0.97 -0.21
C LEU A 88 13.71 2.20 0.23
N LEU A 89 14.08 2.83 1.32
CA LEU A 89 13.45 4.07 1.81
C LEU A 89 14.21 5.32 1.36
N ARG A 90 15.53 5.34 1.47
CA ARG A 90 16.35 6.55 1.26
C ARG A 90 16.38 7.02 -0.19
N LYS A 91 16.35 6.09 -1.15
CA LYS A 91 16.37 6.48 -2.56
C LYS A 91 15.05 7.12 -3.00
N PRO A 92 13.88 6.47 -2.82
CA PRO A 92 12.62 7.06 -3.27
C PRO A 92 12.17 8.26 -2.42
N SER A 93 12.72 8.47 -1.21
CA SER A 93 12.51 9.68 -0.41
C SER A 93 13.44 10.84 -0.78
N ASN A 94 14.36 10.64 -1.73
CA ASN A 94 15.41 11.60 -2.12
C ASN A 94 16.44 11.93 -1.02
N ASP A 95 16.55 11.13 0.04
CA ASP A 95 17.72 11.22 0.96
C ASP A 95 19.02 10.85 0.25
N LEU A 96 18.90 9.99 -0.76
CA LEU A 96 19.96 9.66 -1.70
C LEU A 96 19.48 9.91 -3.12
N SER A 97 20.40 10.31 -3.98
CA SER A 97 20.10 10.57 -5.39
C SER A 97 19.32 9.40 -6.02
N HIS A 98 18.14 9.69 -6.57
CA HIS A 98 17.25 8.76 -7.22
C HIS A 98 16.74 9.33 -8.55
N ARG A 99 17.11 8.72 -9.67
CA ARG A 99 16.70 9.19 -11.01
C ARG A 99 15.19 9.14 -11.24
N GLY A 100 14.45 8.36 -10.43
CA GLY A 100 12.99 8.32 -10.43
C GLY A 100 12.32 9.51 -9.72
N GLY A 101 13.10 10.39 -9.10
CA GLY A 101 12.62 11.51 -8.28
C GLY A 101 12.03 11.08 -6.94
N LEU A 102 11.35 12.00 -6.28
CA LEU A 102 10.63 11.76 -5.02
C LEU A 102 9.40 10.89 -5.32
N LYS A 103 9.39 9.67 -4.78
CA LYS A 103 8.27 8.72 -4.89
C LYS A 103 7.64 8.43 -3.54
N LEU A 104 8.40 8.58 -2.46
CA LEU A 104 8.03 8.13 -1.13
C LEU A 104 8.34 9.23 -0.11
N PRO A 105 7.49 10.27 0.02
CA PRO A 105 7.66 11.29 1.06
C PRO A 105 7.69 10.65 2.45
N LYS A 106 8.58 11.11 3.33
CA LYS A 106 8.82 10.51 4.66
C LYS A 106 7.62 10.55 5.59
N ASP A 107 6.73 11.53 5.42
CA ASP A 107 5.49 11.70 6.15
C ASP A 107 4.32 10.91 5.56
N SER A 108 4.52 10.24 4.42
CA SER A 108 3.49 9.47 3.73
C SER A 108 3.17 8.17 4.47
N ARG A 109 1.93 7.70 4.26
CA ARG A 109 1.49 6.38 4.75
C ARG A 109 2.28 5.25 4.10
N GLU A 110 2.58 5.40 2.83
CA GLU A 110 3.36 4.46 2.03
C GLU A 110 4.78 4.28 2.60
N TYR A 111 5.41 5.37 3.02
CA TYR A 111 6.71 5.30 3.70
C TYR A 111 6.61 4.51 5.00
N ARG A 112 5.59 4.77 5.82
CA ARG A 112 5.38 4.05 7.08
C ARG A 112 5.15 2.56 6.86
N ILE A 113 4.34 2.16 5.88
CA ILE A 113 4.11 0.74 5.56
C ILE A 113 5.43 0.04 5.25
N LEU A 114 6.28 0.63 4.40
CA LEU A 114 7.58 0.02 4.07
C LEU A 114 8.53 0.03 5.27
N HIS A 115 8.54 1.11 6.05
CA HIS A 115 9.35 1.23 7.26
C HIS A 115 8.98 0.15 8.29
N ASP A 116 7.70 -0.01 8.57
CA ASP A 116 7.20 -0.94 9.58
C ASP A 116 7.44 -2.39 9.13
N TRP A 117 7.24 -2.70 7.84
CA TRP A 117 7.60 -4.00 7.28
C TRP A 117 9.10 -4.32 7.44
N ILE A 118 9.99 -3.32 7.26
CA ILE A 118 11.43 -3.49 7.47
C ILE A 118 11.72 -3.69 8.96
N SER A 119 11.09 -2.90 9.84
CA SER A 119 11.23 -3.00 11.30
C SER A 119 10.84 -4.37 11.82
N ASP A 120 9.83 -5.00 11.20
CA ASP A 120 9.36 -6.35 11.52
C ASP A 120 10.29 -7.46 10.95
N GLY A 121 11.43 -7.09 10.34
CA GLY A 121 12.40 -8.04 9.77
C GLY A 121 12.04 -8.52 8.37
N CYS A 122 11.24 -7.76 7.63
CA CYS A 122 10.83 -8.07 6.25
C CYS A 122 10.11 -9.42 6.12
N PRO A 123 9.05 -9.70 6.89
CA PRO A 123 8.37 -10.98 6.79
C PRO A 123 7.78 -11.19 5.39
N ILE A 124 7.85 -12.43 4.91
CA ILE A 124 7.03 -12.89 3.80
C ILE A 124 5.69 -13.40 4.35
N ASP A 125 4.61 -13.18 3.60
CA ASP A 125 3.31 -13.69 4.03
C ASP A 125 3.32 -15.21 4.20
N SER A 126 2.66 -15.67 5.25
CA SER A 126 2.41 -17.10 5.45
C SER A 126 1.35 -17.60 4.45
N PRO A 127 1.29 -18.92 4.19
CA PRO A 127 0.19 -19.48 3.40
C PRO A 127 -1.20 -19.21 3.97
N ALA A 128 -1.30 -18.90 5.28
CA ALA A 128 -2.54 -18.55 5.95
C ALA A 128 -2.93 -17.07 5.77
N THR A 129 -2.04 -16.21 5.24
CA THR A 129 -2.37 -14.80 4.96
C THR A 129 -3.44 -14.74 3.88
N PRO A 130 -4.62 -14.14 4.17
CA PRO A 130 -5.72 -14.13 3.22
C PRO A 130 -5.35 -13.39 1.94
N ALA A 131 -5.57 -14.03 0.78
CA ALA A 131 -5.38 -13.40 -0.52
C ALA A 131 -6.55 -12.46 -0.83
N CYS A 132 -6.30 -11.36 -1.53
CA CYS A 132 -7.36 -10.55 -2.13
C CYS A 132 -8.03 -11.36 -3.25
N VAL A 133 -9.35 -11.50 -3.17
CA VAL A 133 -10.17 -12.24 -4.16
C VAL A 133 -10.97 -11.33 -5.08
N GLY A 134 -11.01 -10.03 -4.80
CA GLY A 134 -11.66 -9.04 -5.65
C GLY A 134 -11.66 -7.65 -5.05
N ILE A 135 -11.92 -6.66 -5.91
CA ILE A 135 -12.11 -5.27 -5.49
C ILE A 135 -13.46 -4.75 -5.98
N GLU A 136 -14.07 -3.89 -5.18
CA GLU A 136 -15.30 -3.18 -5.47
C GLU A 136 -15.03 -1.68 -5.48
N ILE A 137 -15.48 -0.98 -6.53
CA ILE A 137 -15.38 0.47 -6.63
C ILE A 137 -16.67 1.08 -6.09
N GLN A 138 -16.59 1.82 -5.01
CA GLN A 138 -17.69 2.58 -4.44
C GLN A 138 -17.51 4.06 -4.80
N THR A 139 -18.61 4.73 -5.11
CA THR A 139 -18.61 6.18 -5.42
C THR A 139 -19.58 6.91 -4.51
N ASN A 140 -19.16 8.06 -3.99
CA ASN A 140 -20.01 8.98 -3.24
C ASN A 140 -20.65 10.05 -4.14
N GLY A 141 -20.91 9.73 -5.40
CA GLY A 141 -21.48 10.67 -6.35
C GLY A 141 -22.10 9.98 -7.56
N PRO A 142 -22.76 10.76 -8.41
CA PRO A 142 -23.35 10.24 -9.63
C PRO A 142 -22.25 9.79 -10.61
N SER A 143 -22.58 8.83 -11.47
CA SER A 143 -21.72 8.41 -12.59
C SER A 143 -21.57 9.50 -13.66
N VAL A 144 -22.47 10.50 -13.65
CA VAL A 144 -22.42 11.67 -14.52
C VAL A 144 -22.05 12.89 -13.69
N LEU A 145 -20.91 13.49 -13.99
CA LEU A 145 -20.43 14.68 -13.31
C LEU A 145 -20.94 15.93 -14.02
N HIS A 146 -21.62 16.80 -13.28
CA HIS A 146 -22.22 18.02 -13.81
C HIS A 146 -21.45 19.25 -13.34
N TRP A 147 -21.32 20.23 -14.24
CA TRP A 147 -20.82 21.57 -13.90
C TRP A 147 -21.83 22.30 -12.99
N PRO A 148 -21.44 23.14 -12.00
CA PRO A 148 -20.08 23.69 -11.79
C PRO A 148 -19.16 22.89 -10.89
N GLN A 149 -19.58 21.78 -10.32
CA GLN A 149 -18.77 20.95 -9.42
C GLN A 149 -18.61 19.52 -9.96
N PRO A 150 -17.87 19.33 -11.07
CA PRO A 150 -17.75 18.05 -11.73
C PRO A 150 -16.75 17.14 -10.98
N THR A 151 -17.04 16.80 -9.73
CA THR A 151 -16.15 15.97 -8.90
C THR A 151 -16.90 14.78 -8.29
N ALA A 152 -16.21 13.67 -8.16
CA ALA A 152 -16.67 12.50 -7.40
C ALA A 152 -15.51 11.94 -6.59
N LYS A 153 -15.83 11.17 -5.55
CA LYS A 153 -14.86 10.47 -4.72
C LYS A 153 -15.05 8.97 -4.88
N LEU A 154 -13.97 8.29 -5.24
CA LEU A 154 -13.94 6.82 -5.30
C LEU A 154 -13.36 6.27 -3.99
N ARG A 155 -13.94 5.18 -3.54
CA ARG A 155 -13.49 4.35 -2.45
C ARG A 155 -13.35 2.92 -2.95
N ILE A 156 -12.24 2.28 -2.66
CA ILE A 156 -11.95 0.93 -3.14
C ILE A 156 -11.97 -0.02 -1.96
N MET A 157 -12.90 -0.98 -2.02
CA MET A 157 -13.03 -2.03 -1.02
C MET A 157 -12.47 -3.34 -1.58
N ALA A 158 -11.44 -3.89 -0.94
CA ALA A 158 -10.94 -5.23 -1.25
C ALA A 158 -11.66 -6.28 -0.40
N SER A 159 -12.03 -7.39 -1.02
CA SER A 159 -12.53 -8.60 -0.36
C SER A 159 -11.41 -9.63 -0.30
N PHE A 160 -11.24 -10.26 0.87
CA PHE A 160 -10.20 -11.24 1.11
C PHE A 160 -10.79 -12.65 1.29
N ALA A 161 -9.97 -13.68 1.10
CA ALA A 161 -10.38 -15.07 1.14
C ALA A 161 -10.95 -15.53 2.51
N ASP A 162 -10.64 -14.79 3.58
CA ASP A 162 -11.22 -14.98 4.93
C ASP A 162 -12.58 -14.32 5.12
N GLY A 163 -13.13 -13.69 4.06
CA GLY A 163 -14.38 -12.93 4.10
C GLY A 163 -14.23 -11.49 4.60
N ALA A 164 -13.03 -11.05 5.03
CA ALA A 164 -12.83 -9.68 5.45
C ALA A 164 -12.94 -8.71 4.27
N LYS A 165 -13.49 -7.52 4.54
CA LYS A 165 -13.49 -6.38 3.61
C LYS A 165 -12.67 -5.24 4.19
N ARG A 166 -11.75 -4.67 3.40
CA ARG A 166 -10.88 -3.58 3.84
C ARG A 166 -10.87 -2.46 2.80
N ASP A 167 -10.79 -1.22 3.28
CA ASP A 167 -10.58 -0.05 2.42
C ASP A 167 -9.12 0.01 1.98
N VAL A 168 -8.90 -0.21 0.70
CA VAL A 168 -7.56 -0.19 0.07
C VAL A 168 -7.35 1.01 -0.84
N THR A 169 -8.20 2.03 -0.75
CA THR A 169 -8.13 3.24 -1.59
C THR A 169 -6.74 3.88 -1.59
N HIS A 170 -6.04 3.80 -0.48
CA HIS A 170 -4.68 4.32 -0.32
C HIS A 170 -3.58 3.40 -0.90
N LEU A 171 -3.92 2.18 -1.28
CA LEU A 171 -2.98 1.18 -1.83
C LEU A 171 -3.15 0.97 -3.34
N VAL A 172 -4.25 1.46 -3.93
CA VAL A 172 -4.50 1.26 -5.36
C VAL A 172 -3.85 2.34 -6.22
N GLN A 173 -3.51 1.96 -7.44
CA GLN A 173 -3.13 2.88 -8.49
C GLN A 173 -4.38 3.26 -9.29
N PHE A 174 -4.62 4.57 -9.43
CA PHE A 174 -5.66 5.12 -10.29
C PHE A 174 -5.07 5.63 -11.59
N SER A 175 -5.80 5.47 -12.69
CA SER A 175 -5.48 6.13 -13.97
C SER A 175 -6.77 6.46 -14.73
N SER A 176 -6.71 7.49 -15.56
CA SER A 176 -7.79 7.88 -16.47
C SER A 176 -7.46 7.41 -17.89
N SER A 177 -8.48 6.96 -18.63
CA SER A 177 -8.32 6.64 -20.05
C SER A 177 -8.13 7.89 -20.92
N ASP A 178 -8.62 9.06 -20.46
CA ASP A 178 -8.44 10.35 -21.11
C ASP A 178 -8.42 11.47 -20.08
N GLU A 179 -7.23 11.93 -19.73
CA GLU A 179 -7.03 13.01 -18.75
C GLU A 179 -7.52 14.37 -19.24
N ALA A 180 -7.69 14.55 -20.55
CA ALA A 180 -8.30 15.78 -21.08
C ALA A 180 -9.81 15.84 -20.83
N ILE A 181 -10.47 14.71 -20.54
CA ILE A 181 -11.88 14.61 -20.20
C ILE A 181 -12.07 14.55 -18.68
N ALA A 182 -11.33 13.68 -18.01
CA ALA A 182 -11.38 13.55 -16.55
C ALA A 182 -10.02 13.15 -15.99
N THR A 183 -9.63 13.75 -14.86
CA THR A 183 -8.43 13.35 -14.09
C THR A 183 -8.83 12.62 -12.82
N VAL A 184 -7.95 11.77 -12.32
CA VAL A 184 -8.12 11.09 -11.04
C VAL A 184 -6.88 11.30 -10.17
N GLN A 185 -7.11 11.74 -8.94
CA GLN A 185 -6.03 11.95 -7.98
C GLN A 185 -5.69 10.66 -7.23
N PRO A 186 -4.48 10.54 -6.66
CA PRO A 186 -4.07 9.37 -5.89
C PRO A 186 -4.98 9.03 -4.70
N ASN A 187 -5.72 9.99 -4.19
CA ASN A 187 -6.69 9.77 -3.11
C ASN A 187 -8.07 9.31 -3.60
N GLY A 188 -8.25 9.04 -4.91
CA GLY A 188 -9.51 8.63 -5.51
C GLY A 188 -10.46 9.78 -5.86
N THR A 189 -10.03 11.04 -5.80
CA THR A 189 -10.86 12.16 -6.25
C THR A 189 -10.82 12.25 -7.78
N VAL A 190 -11.97 12.08 -8.41
CA VAL A 190 -12.17 12.26 -9.86
C VAL A 190 -12.64 13.68 -10.10
N LYS A 191 -12.07 14.34 -11.12
CA LYS A 191 -12.47 15.69 -11.55
C LYS A 191 -12.70 15.70 -13.06
N GLY A 192 -13.89 16.09 -13.46
CA GLY A 192 -14.21 16.39 -14.87
C GLY A 192 -13.46 17.64 -15.33
N VAL A 193 -12.85 17.56 -16.50
CA VAL A 193 -12.08 18.65 -17.14
C VAL A 193 -12.88 19.27 -18.28
N ARG A 194 -13.48 18.44 -19.12
CA ARG A 194 -14.35 18.85 -20.22
C ARG A 194 -15.45 17.83 -20.48
N ARG A 195 -16.39 18.16 -21.38
CA ARG A 195 -17.42 17.21 -21.82
C ARG A 195 -16.79 16.01 -22.53
N GLY A 196 -17.26 14.83 -22.24
CA GLY A 196 -16.81 13.57 -22.86
C GLY A 196 -17.09 12.38 -21.96
N LEU A 197 -16.60 11.24 -22.38
CA LEU A 197 -16.63 9.98 -21.64
C LEU A 197 -15.20 9.56 -21.36
N SER A 198 -14.87 9.25 -20.10
CA SER A 198 -13.58 8.69 -19.70
C SER A 198 -13.79 7.59 -18.68
N ALA A 199 -12.99 6.54 -18.76
CA ALA A 199 -12.98 5.47 -17.77
C ALA A 199 -11.88 5.73 -16.73
N VAL A 200 -12.21 5.54 -15.46
CA VAL A 200 -11.20 5.47 -14.38
C VAL A 200 -10.84 4.01 -14.16
N MET A 201 -9.58 3.69 -14.36
CA MET A 201 -9.04 2.36 -14.10
C MET A 201 -8.42 2.31 -12.71
N VAL A 202 -8.63 1.19 -12.03
CA VAL A 202 -8.11 0.92 -10.68
C VAL A 202 -7.30 -0.37 -10.72
N ARG A 203 -6.09 -0.31 -10.19
CA ARG A 203 -5.23 -1.50 -10.02
C ARG A 203 -4.87 -1.64 -8.55
N TYR A 204 -5.12 -2.82 -8.02
CA TYR A 204 -4.66 -3.30 -6.72
C TYR A 204 -4.02 -4.67 -6.94
N LEU A 205 -2.68 -4.74 -6.93
CA LEU A 205 -1.88 -5.93 -7.31
C LEU A 205 -1.96 -6.30 -8.77
#